data_c5a4ae47d66fcef6e1fd9303028b7385
#
_entry.id   c5a4ae47d66fcef6e1fd9303028b7385
#
_cell.length_a   1.000
_cell.length_b   1.000
_cell.length_c   1.000
_cell.angle_alpha   90.00
_cell.angle_beta   90.00
_cell.angle_gamma   90.00
#
_symmetry.space_group_name_H-M   'P 1'
#
loop_
_entity.id
_entity.type
_entity.pdbx_description
1 polymer ?
#
loop_
_entity_poly.entity_id
_entity_poly.type
_entity_poly.pdbx_seq_one_letter_code
_entity_poly.pdbx_strand_id
1 'polypeptide(L)'
;MFTFDRIPLSICPQRQQHFITTNSERRAFMESLGINALIEYPFTEKLMNTDAGEFIEDIIIRKLRAKVVVVGTDYHFGKGRSGDADMLVKCGPEYGFETIVVEKEKYQDKEISSTYVREELVLGHMETVNVLMGRPYSIEGIVCPGNQFGRKIKIPTMNIYPQESKLLPPNGVYASITQIDGKEYGGVTNIGTKPTVSTDQVIGVETNLFDYEEDAYGKHIKVKLLHFIRPEMKFESIEALSKQMESDAQFSKSMLML
;
A
#
# COMPACT_ATOMS: atom_id res chain seq x y z
N MET A 1 -0.28 2.53 -18.82
CA MET A 1 0.90 2.46 -17.93
C MET A 1 1.57 1.11 -18.08
N PHE A 2 2.90 1.06 -18.11
CA PHE A 2 3.69 -0.17 -18.14
C PHE A 2 4.41 -0.33 -16.80
N THR A 3 4.36 -1.51 -16.20
CA THR A 3 5.04 -1.84 -14.96
C THR A 3 5.41 -3.32 -14.97
N PHE A 4 6.26 -3.72 -14.05
CA PHE A 4 6.53 -5.14 -13.83
C PHE A 4 5.57 -5.71 -12.79
N ASP A 5 5.23 -6.98 -12.94
CA ASP A 5 4.61 -7.76 -11.89
C ASP A 5 5.63 -8.02 -10.76
N ARG A 6 5.43 -9.07 -9.99
CA ARG A 6 6.38 -9.44 -8.93
C ARG A 6 7.74 -9.82 -9.53
N ILE A 7 8.84 -9.20 -9.06
CA ILE A 7 10.18 -9.71 -9.31
C ILE A 7 10.38 -10.95 -8.45
N PRO A 8 10.61 -12.15 -9.08
CA PRO A 8 10.82 -13.38 -8.33
C PRO A 8 12.04 -13.29 -7.39
N LEU A 9 11.92 -13.82 -6.17
CA LEU A 9 13.03 -13.89 -5.21
C LEU A 9 14.21 -14.72 -5.75
N SER A 10 13.93 -15.71 -6.60
CA SER A 10 14.97 -16.49 -7.31
C SER A 10 15.86 -15.62 -8.20
N ILE A 11 15.33 -14.49 -8.69
CA ILE A 11 16.07 -13.54 -9.54
C ILE A 11 16.74 -12.46 -8.69
N CYS A 12 16.08 -12.01 -7.62
CA CYS A 12 16.60 -10.97 -6.74
C CYS A 12 16.32 -11.30 -5.26
N PRO A 13 17.15 -12.19 -4.63
CA PRO A 13 16.94 -12.67 -3.27
C PRO A 13 16.97 -11.57 -2.20
N GLN A 14 17.69 -10.48 -2.48
CA GLN A 14 17.85 -9.35 -1.55
C GLN A 14 16.70 -8.35 -1.59
N ARG A 15 15.73 -8.53 -2.49
CA ARG A 15 14.63 -7.59 -2.61
C ARG A 15 13.65 -7.74 -1.46
N GLN A 16 13.15 -6.62 -0.97
CA GLN A 16 12.11 -6.60 0.06
C GLN A 16 10.85 -7.35 -0.42
N GLN A 17 10.39 -8.30 0.38
CA GLN A 17 9.24 -9.15 0.08
C GLN A 17 7.90 -8.42 0.24
N HIS A 18 7.87 -7.32 1.00
CA HIS A 18 6.65 -6.62 1.35
C HIS A 18 6.47 -5.36 0.50
N PHE A 19 5.24 -5.13 0.06
CA PHE A 19 4.85 -4.01 -0.79
C PHE A 19 4.10 -2.94 0.00
N ILE A 20 4.45 -1.67 -0.21
CA ILE A 20 3.66 -0.54 0.28
C ILE A 20 2.24 -0.63 -0.27
N THR A 21 2.12 -0.96 -1.55
CA THR A 21 0.86 -1.12 -2.27
C THR A 21 0.88 -2.49 -2.96
N THR A 22 -0.07 -3.35 -2.66
CA THR A 22 -0.19 -4.67 -3.32
C THR A 22 -0.56 -4.51 -4.80
N ASN A 23 -0.44 -5.58 -5.59
CA ASN A 23 -0.81 -5.52 -7.01
C ASN A 23 -2.30 -5.20 -7.19
N SER A 24 -3.18 -5.75 -6.34
CA SER A 24 -4.62 -5.44 -6.37
C SER A 24 -4.90 -3.97 -6.05
N GLU A 25 -4.32 -3.46 -4.97
CA GLU A 25 -4.44 -2.04 -4.59
C GLU A 25 -3.88 -1.11 -5.66
N ARG A 26 -2.76 -1.50 -6.31
CA ARG A 26 -2.17 -0.73 -7.41
C ARG A 26 -3.09 -0.66 -8.62
N ARG A 27 -3.71 -1.79 -9.00
CA ARG A 27 -4.67 -1.81 -10.12
C ARG A 27 -5.85 -0.89 -9.85
N ALA A 28 -6.48 -1.02 -8.69
CA ALA A 28 -7.60 -0.17 -8.29
C ALA A 28 -7.22 1.32 -8.25
N PHE A 29 -6.01 1.64 -7.77
CA PHE A 29 -5.53 3.01 -7.75
C PHE A 29 -5.27 3.57 -9.16
N MET A 30 -4.65 2.79 -10.06
CA MET A 30 -4.44 3.21 -11.46
C MET A 30 -5.75 3.41 -12.20
N GLU A 31 -6.74 2.55 -11.95
CA GLU A 31 -8.09 2.72 -12.49
C GLU A 31 -8.74 4.03 -12.02
N SER A 32 -8.62 4.35 -10.71
CA SER A 32 -9.15 5.60 -10.15
C SER A 32 -8.50 6.86 -10.71
N LEU A 33 -7.27 6.76 -11.23
CA LEU A 33 -6.57 7.83 -11.94
C LEU A 33 -6.94 7.94 -13.43
N GLY A 34 -7.86 7.13 -13.91
CA GLY A 34 -8.28 7.13 -15.30
C GLY A 34 -7.27 6.51 -16.27
N ILE A 35 -6.35 5.67 -15.79
CA ILE A 35 -5.41 4.94 -16.64
C ILE A 35 -6.18 3.90 -17.47
N ASN A 36 -6.18 4.06 -18.78
CA ASN A 36 -6.94 3.21 -19.70
C ASN A 36 -6.42 1.78 -19.80
N ALA A 37 -5.11 1.57 -19.64
CA ALA A 37 -4.50 0.25 -19.68
C ALA A 37 -3.30 0.16 -18.74
N LEU A 38 -3.29 -0.87 -17.89
CA LEU A 38 -2.16 -1.24 -17.06
C LEU A 38 -1.56 -2.56 -17.58
N ILE A 39 -0.31 -2.50 -18.03
CA ILE A 39 0.43 -3.66 -18.50
C ILE A 39 1.37 -4.09 -17.38
N GLU A 40 1.08 -5.22 -16.75
CA GLU A 40 1.95 -5.86 -15.77
C GLU A 40 2.80 -6.90 -16.48
N TYR A 41 4.01 -6.50 -16.85
CA TYR A 41 4.92 -7.35 -17.64
C TYR A 41 5.70 -8.31 -16.73
N PRO A 42 5.78 -9.61 -17.07
CA PRO A 42 6.54 -10.56 -16.27
C PRO A 42 8.01 -10.18 -16.19
N PHE A 43 8.54 -10.07 -14.96
CA PHE A 43 9.98 -9.86 -14.76
C PHE A 43 10.69 -11.22 -14.74
N THR A 44 11.34 -11.55 -15.84
CA THR A 44 12.04 -12.82 -16.03
C THR A 44 13.56 -12.62 -16.03
N GLU A 45 14.32 -13.71 -15.85
CA GLU A 45 15.78 -13.68 -15.97
C GLU A 45 16.24 -13.21 -17.38
N LYS A 46 15.50 -13.59 -18.42
CA LYS A 46 15.73 -13.10 -19.78
C LYS A 46 15.62 -11.59 -19.83
N LEU A 47 14.54 -11.03 -19.28
CA LEU A 47 14.31 -9.58 -19.26
C LEU A 47 15.38 -8.84 -18.44
N MET A 48 15.79 -9.38 -17.31
CA MET A 48 16.87 -8.82 -16.48
C MET A 48 18.20 -8.71 -17.23
N ASN A 49 18.46 -9.65 -18.15
CA ASN A 49 19.67 -9.69 -18.96
C ASN A 49 19.53 -9.05 -20.35
N THR A 50 18.38 -8.46 -20.68
CA THR A 50 18.13 -7.76 -21.93
C THR A 50 18.93 -6.46 -21.98
N ASP A 51 19.65 -6.21 -23.08
CA ASP A 51 20.37 -4.96 -23.31
C ASP A 51 19.41 -3.76 -23.37
N ALA A 52 19.90 -2.55 -23.03
CA ALA A 52 19.06 -1.35 -23.02
C ALA A 52 18.49 -1.01 -24.41
N GLY A 53 19.30 -1.15 -25.46
CA GLY A 53 18.85 -0.95 -26.85
C GLY A 53 17.79 -1.98 -27.26
N GLU A 54 18.02 -3.25 -26.97
CA GLU A 54 17.07 -4.33 -27.22
C GLU A 54 15.75 -4.11 -26.45
N PHE A 55 15.81 -3.61 -25.22
CA PHE A 55 14.61 -3.25 -24.44
C PHE A 55 13.80 -2.15 -25.13
N ILE A 56 14.45 -1.10 -25.64
CA ILE A 56 13.77 -0.03 -26.38
C ILE A 56 13.09 -0.61 -27.62
N GLU A 57 13.83 -1.34 -28.45
CA GLU A 57 13.28 -1.88 -29.70
C GLU A 57 12.15 -2.87 -29.47
N ASP A 58 12.35 -3.87 -28.58
CA ASP A 58 11.38 -4.95 -28.41
C ASP A 58 10.17 -4.51 -27.59
N ILE A 59 10.40 -3.79 -26.48
CA ILE A 59 9.30 -3.42 -25.56
C ILE A 59 8.65 -2.11 -25.99
N ILE A 60 9.43 -1.02 -26.09
CA ILE A 60 8.88 0.31 -26.31
C ILE A 60 8.31 0.44 -27.73
N ILE A 61 9.07 -0.03 -28.73
CA ILE A 61 8.70 0.17 -30.14
C ILE A 61 7.79 -0.95 -30.65
N ARG A 62 8.25 -2.21 -30.61
CA ARG A 62 7.49 -3.30 -31.25
C ARG A 62 6.22 -3.66 -30.47
N LYS A 63 6.31 -3.87 -29.15
CA LYS A 63 5.17 -4.33 -28.34
C LYS A 63 4.24 -3.19 -27.95
N LEU A 64 4.77 -2.12 -27.37
CA LEU A 64 3.96 -1.01 -26.89
C LEU A 64 3.58 -0.01 -27.98
N ARG A 65 4.38 0.09 -29.06
CA ARG A 65 4.23 1.10 -30.13
C ARG A 65 4.07 2.51 -29.54
N ALA A 66 4.86 2.79 -28.49
CA ALA A 66 4.77 4.01 -27.75
C ALA A 66 5.06 5.22 -28.65
N LYS A 67 4.26 6.28 -28.48
CA LYS A 67 4.49 7.58 -29.14
C LYS A 67 5.03 8.59 -28.14
N VAL A 68 4.70 8.41 -26.87
CA VAL A 68 5.22 9.21 -25.76
C VAL A 68 5.63 8.25 -24.65
N VAL A 69 6.82 8.42 -24.11
CA VAL A 69 7.36 7.67 -22.96
C VAL A 69 7.56 8.67 -21.82
N VAL A 70 6.90 8.45 -20.70
CA VAL A 70 7.00 9.30 -19.51
C VAL A 70 7.75 8.54 -18.43
N VAL A 71 8.85 9.08 -17.94
CA VAL A 71 9.74 8.45 -16.94
C VAL A 71 10.20 9.47 -15.90
N GLY A 72 10.56 8.99 -14.71
CA GLY A 72 11.23 9.83 -13.71
C GLY A 72 12.73 10.04 -14.03
N THR A 73 13.33 11.04 -13.42
CA THR A 73 14.78 11.34 -13.57
C THR A 73 15.68 10.19 -13.13
N ASP A 74 15.21 9.32 -12.22
CA ASP A 74 15.96 8.16 -11.73
C ASP A 74 15.63 6.86 -12.45
N TYR A 75 14.89 6.93 -13.57
CA TYR A 75 14.51 5.75 -14.32
C TYR A 75 15.72 5.06 -14.96
N HIS A 76 15.83 3.76 -14.72
CA HIS A 76 16.84 2.92 -15.33
C HIS A 76 16.23 1.63 -15.84
N PHE A 77 16.80 1.12 -16.92
CA PHE A 77 16.38 -0.12 -17.57
C PHE A 77 17.57 -0.85 -18.20
N GLY A 78 17.29 -2.04 -18.75
CA GLY A 78 18.30 -2.87 -19.36
C GLY A 78 19.22 -3.55 -18.35
N LYS A 79 20.07 -4.45 -18.86
CA LYS A 79 21.03 -5.22 -18.08
C LYS A 79 21.96 -4.31 -17.30
N GLY A 80 22.08 -4.56 -16.00
CA GLY A 80 22.95 -3.77 -15.13
C GLY A 80 22.57 -2.30 -15.02
N ARG A 81 21.31 -1.94 -15.35
CA ARG A 81 20.84 -0.54 -15.36
C ARG A 81 21.58 0.35 -16.37
N SER A 82 21.98 -0.23 -17.49
CA SER A 82 22.78 0.46 -18.53
C SER A 82 22.01 1.51 -19.32
N GLY A 83 20.67 1.46 -19.33
CA GLY A 83 19.80 2.48 -19.90
C GLY A 83 19.25 3.42 -18.83
N ASP A 84 19.06 4.67 -19.18
CA ASP A 84 18.54 5.75 -18.34
C ASP A 84 17.56 6.67 -19.09
N ALA A 85 17.05 7.70 -18.41
CA ALA A 85 16.15 8.68 -19.01
C ALA A 85 16.83 9.46 -20.18
N ASP A 86 18.10 9.79 -20.05
CA ASP A 86 18.86 10.52 -21.07
C ASP A 86 19.00 9.68 -22.36
N MET A 87 19.21 8.38 -22.23
CA MET A 87 19.24 7.49 -23.37
C MET A 87 17.91 7.50 -24.12
N LEU A 88 16.77 7.49 -23.42
CA LEU A 88 15.44 7.58 -24.04
C LEU A 88 15.23 8.91 -24.75
N VAL A 89 15.67 10.02 -24.15
CA VAL A 89 15.60 11.36 -24.77
C VAL A 89 16.40 11.40 -26.06
N LYS A 90 17.61 10.85 -26.06
CA LYS A 90 18.52 10.88 -27.21
C LYS A 90 18.03 10.02 -28.37
N CYS A 91 17.55 8.81 -28.09
CA CYS A 91 17.15 7.88 -29.15
C CYS A 91 15.68 8.03 -29.58
N GLY A 92 14.83 8.66 -28.77
CA GLY A 92 13.41 8.83 -29.05
C GLY A 92 13.09 9.38 -30.45
N PRO A 93 13.73 10.48 -30.91
CA PRO A 93 13.51 11.04 -32.24
C PRO A 93 13.81 10.05 -33.39
N GLU A 94 14.86 9.25 -33.26
CA GLU A 94 15.25 8.23 -34.24
C GLU A 94 14.22 7.10 -34.32
N TYR A 95 13.71 6.67 -33.16
CA TYR A 95 12.71 5.60 -33.06
C TYR A 95 11.25 6.08 -33.20
N GLY A 96 11.02 7.37 -33.30
CA GLY A 96 9.71 7.98 -33.54
C GLY A 96 8.81 8.04 -32.31
N PHE A 97 9.40 8.25 -31.12
CA PHE A 97 8.70 8.56 -29.87
C PHE A 97 9.29 9.79 -29.17
N GLU A 98 8.48 10.48 -28.39
CA GLU A 98 8.89 11.56 -27.51
C GLU A 98 9.14 11.04 -26.08
N THR A 99 10.15 11.57 -25.38
CA THR A 99 10.38 11.26 -23.97
C THR A 99 10.11 12.48 -23.10
N ILE A 100 9.24 12.31 -22.10
CA ILE A 100 8.98 13.31 -21.06
C ILE A 100 9.65 12.81 -19.77
N VAL A 101 10.60 13.59 -19.27
CA VAL A 101 11.27 13.30 -18.00
C VAL A 101 10.63 14.13 -16.90
N VAL A 102 10.12 13.45 -15.86
CA VAL A 102 9.44 14.08 -14.72
C VAL A 102 10.40 14.13 -13.55
N GLU A 103 10.55 15.31 -12.98
CA GLU A 103 11.31 15.50 -11.74
C GLU A 103 10.56 14.90 -10.55
N LYS A 104 11.32 14.45 -9.57
CA LYS A 104 10.74 13.96 -8.31
C LYS A 104 10.26 15.11 -7.45
N GLU A 105 9.08 14.93 -6.89
CA GLU A 105 8.60 15.79 -5.84
C GLU A 105 9.44 15.65 -4.57
N LYS A 106 9.50 16.73 -3.78
CA LYS A 106 10.21 16.76 -2.51
C LYS A 106 9.25 17.05 -1.35
N TYR A 107 9.56 16.48 -0.22
CA TYR A 107 8.94 16.78 1.06
C TYR A 107 10.05 17.08 2.07
N GLN A 108 10.04 18.29 2.69
CA GLN A 108 11.07 18.74 3.63
C GLN A 108 12.49 18.56 3.06
N ASP A 109 12.72 19.04 1.81
CA ASP A 109 13.98 18.95 1.07
C ASP A 109 14.49 17.54 0.71
N LYS A 110 13.79 16.48 1.11
CA LYS A 110 14.09 15.10 0.76
C LYS A 110 13.20 14.63 -0.40
N GLU A 111 13.81 13.99 -1.41
CA GLU A 111 13.05 13.42 -2.53
C GLU A 111 12.07 12.33 -2.07
N ILE A 112 10.82 12.41 -2.56
CA ILE A 112 9.82 11.39 -2.30
C ILE A 112 10.21 10.12 -3.07
N SER A 113 10.33 9.03 -2.33
CA SER A 113 10.70 7.71 -2.88
C SER A 113 10.03 6.58 -2.10
N SER A 114 9.95 5.41 -2.70
CA SER A 114 9.45 4.22 -2.00
C SER A 114 10.29 3.86 -0.77
N THR A 115 11.58 4.17 -0.77
CA THR A 115 12.45 3.98 0.39
C THR A 115 12.02 4.90 1.53
N TYR A 116 11.82 6.19 1.24
CA TYR A 116 11.37 7.16 2.25
C TYR A 116 9.99 6.78 2.83
N VAL A 117 9.04 6.42 1.99
CA VAL A 117 7.73 5.94 2.46
C VAL A 117 7.86 4.72 3.37
N ARG A 118 8.75 3.77 3.07
CA ARG A 118 8.98 2.58 3.90
C ARG A 118 9.56 2.92 5.26
N GLU A 119 10.55 3.79 5.29
CA GLU A 119 11.18 4.27 6.52
C GLU A 119 10.11 4.85 7.47
N GLU A 120 9.29 5.77 6.97
CA GLU A 120 8.24 6.42 7.76
C GLU A 120 7.12 5.44 8.16
N LEU A 121 6.75 4.52 7.26
CA LEU A 121 5.72 3.53 7.54
C LEU A 121 6.11 2.57 8.67
N VAL A 122 7.35 2.10 8.67
CA VAL A 122 7.88 1.21 9.73
C VAL A 122 7.99 1.91 11.08
N LEU A 123 8.14 3.23 11.09
CA LEU A 123 8.13 4.06 12.29
C LEU A 123 6.69 4.41 12.77
N GLY A 124 5.68 4.16 11.94
CA GLY A 124 4.28 4.50 12.27
C GLY A 124 3.93 5.97 12.08
N HIS A 125 4.76 6.75 11.38
CA HIS A 125 4.52 8.17 11.10
C HIS A 125 3.48 8.32 9.97
N MET A 126 2.22 7.98 10.29
CA MET A 126 1.17 7.85 9.28
C MET A 126 0.85 9.15 8.55
N GLU A 127 0.93 10.29 9.23
CA GLU A 127 0.71 11.60 8.63
C GLU A 127 1.75 11.88 7.54
N THR A 128 3.01 11.63 7.83
CA THR A 128 4.11 11.76 6.85
C THR A 128 3.93 10.77 5.70
N VAL A 129 3.63 9.50 6.00
CA VAL A 129 3.35 8.48 4.98
C VAL A 129 2.24 8.93 4.03
N ASN A 130 1.15 9.46 4.56
CA ASN A 130 -0.01 9.89 3.79
C ASN A 130 0.33 11.10 2.88
N VAL A 131 1.15 12.03 3.38
CA VAL A 131 1.67 13.15 2.57
C VAL A 131 2.58 12.63 1.46
N LEU A 132 3.55 11.76 1.79
CA LEU A 132 4.50 11.22 0.80
C LEU A 132 3.81 10.39 -0.29
N MET A 133 2.71 9.72 0.04
CA MET A 133 1.92 8.93 -0.91
C MET A 133 0.90 9.75 -1.70
N GLY A 134 0.63 11.01 -1.30
CA GLY A 134 -0.44 11.84 -1.84
C GLY A 134 -1.85 11.28 -1.59
N ARG A 135 -1.97 10.30 -0.70
CA ARG A 135 -3.21 9.63 -0.31
C ARG A 135 -3.04 8.87 1.00
N PRO A 136 -4.13 8.58 1.73
CA PRO A 136 -4.04 7.72 2.91
C PRO A 136 -3.49 6.34 2.58
N TYR A 137 -2.56 5.87 3.42
CA TYR A 137 -2.12 4.48 3.40
C TYR A 137 -3.28 3.57 3.77
N SER A 138 -3.51 2.52 3.01
CA SER A 138 -4.66 1.65 3.21
C SER A 138 -4.30 0.17 3.23
N ILE A 139 -5.14 -0.59 3.92
CA ILE A 139 -5.11 -2.05 3.99
C ILE A 139 -6.49 -2.54 3.54
N GLU A 140 -6.52 -3.48 2.62
CA GLU A 140 -7.77 -4.02 2.06
C GLU A 140 -7.90 -5.50 2.36
N GLY A 141 -9.15 -5.94 2.53
CA GLY A 141 -9.45 -7.35 2.74
C GLY A 141 -10.94 -7.66 2.82
N ILE A 142 -11.25 -8.94 2.86
CA ILE A 142 -12.61 -9.43 3.09
C ILE A 142 -12.84 -9.57 4.60
N VAL A 143 -13.95 -9.07 5.09
CA VAL A 143 -14.32 -9.17 6.50
C VAL A 143 -14.58 -10.63 6.85
N CYS A 144 -13.81 -11.14 7.80
CA CYS A 144 -13.88 -12.51 8.31
C CYS A 144 -14.37 -12.53 9.76
N PRO A 145 -14.91 -13.68 10.23
CA PRO A 145 -15.18 -13.88 11.64
C PRO A 145 -13.89 -13.76 12.46
N GLY A 146 -13.93 -12.94 13.54
CA GLY A 146 -12.89 -12.87 14.55
C GLY A 146 -13.30 -13.57 15.85
N ASN A 147 -12.57 -13.32 16.92
CA ASN A 147 -12.85 -13.90 18.25
C ASN A 147 -14.15 -13.39 18.90
N GLN A 148 -14.88 -12.49 18.23
CA GLN A 148 -16.17 -11.91 18.65
C GLN A 148 -16.16 -11.29 20.07
N PHE A 149 -14.97 -11.00 20.61
CA PHE A 149 -14.84 -10.44 21.95
C PHE A 149 -15.48 -9.04 22.03
N GLY A 150 -15.34 -8.24 20.98
CA GLY A 150 -15.93 -6.90 20.88
C GLY A 150 -17.46 -6.91 21.03
N ARG A 151 -18.14 -7.97 20.58
CA ARG A 151 -19.61 -8.10 20.79
C ARG A 151 -19.98 -8.20 22.28
N LYS A 152 -19.14 -8.84 23.10
CA LYS A 152 -19.39 -8.98 24.56
C LYS A 152 -19.31 -7.64 25.29
N ILE A 153 -18.49 -6.73 24.79
CA ILE A 153 -18.30 -5.38 25.36
C ILE A 153 -19.06 -4.30 24.58
N LYS A 154 -19.98 -4.68 23.69
CA LYS A 154 -20.80 -3.79 22.84
C LYS A 154 -20.00 -2.88 21.92
N ILE A 155 -18.79 -3.26 21.57
CA ILE A 155 -17.92 -2.57 20.59
C ILE A 155 -17.61 -3.57 19.48
N PRO A 156 -18.51 -3.76 18.50
CA PRO A 156 -18.31 -4.73 17.43
C PRO A 156 -17.12 -4.32 16.55
N THR A 157 -16.30 -5.29 16.19
CA THR A 157 -15.15 -5.10 15.33
C THR A 157 -15.22 -5.98 14.10
N MET A 158 -14.72 -5.46 12.99
CA MET A 158 -14.52 -6.20 11.74
C MET A 158 -13.08 -6.67 11.68
N ASN A 159 -12.87 -7.90 11.24
CA ASN A 159 -11.53 -8.48 11.12
C ASN A 159 -11.21 -8.72 9.66
N ILE A 160 -10.05 -8.26 9.22
CA ILE A 160 -9.47 -8.62 7.93
C ILE A 160 -8.05 -9.14 8.11
N TYR A 161 -7.64 -10.01 7.20
CA TYR A 161 -6.28 -10.50 7.12
C TYR A 161 -5.65 -9.96 5.83
N PRO A 162 -4.68 -9.04 5.92
CA PRO A 162 -4.02 -8.50 4.76
C PRO A 162 -3.21 -9.58 4.04
N GLN A 163 -2.93 -9.36 2.76
CA GLN A 163 -2.02 -10.23 2.02
C GLN A 163 -0.66 -10.25 2.72
N GLU A 164 -0.04 -11.43 2.83
CA GLU A 164 1.26 -11.63 3.46
C GLU A 164 2.36 -10.70 2.89
N SER A 165 2.25 -10.39 1.60
CA SER A 165 3.16 -9.47 0.92
C SER A 165 2.90 -7.97 1.21
N LYS A 166 1.86 -7.61 1.97
CA LYS A 166 1.58 -6.23 2.35
C LYS A 166 2.56 -5.77 3.43
N LEU A 167 3.22 -4.63 3.23
CA LEU A 167 4.02 -4.00 4.28
C LEU A 167 3.06 -3.35 5.28
N LEU A 168 3.12 -3.75 6.51
CA LEU A 168 2.29 -3.17 7.57
C LEU A 168 3.10 -2.18 8.43
N PRO A 169 2.46 -1.15 8.97
CA PRO A 169 3.06 -0.32 9.99
C PRO A 169 3.16 -1.08 11.32
N PRO A 170 3.77 -0.51 12.38
CA PRO A 170 3.89 -1.16 13.69
C PRO A 170 2.56 -1.66 14.25
N ASN A 171 2.62 -2.73 15.02
CA ASN A 171 1.47 -3.17 15.80
C ASN A 171 1.00 -2.06 16.73
N GLY A 172 -0.31 -1.85 16.79
CA GLY A 172 -0.90 -0.78 17.61
C GLY A 172 -2.27 -0.32 17.14
N VAL A 173 -2.70 0.76 17.72
CA VAL A 173 -4.03 1.34 17.51
C VAL A 173 -3.91 2.62 16.67
N TYR A 174 -4.80 2.75 15.71
CA TYR A 174 -4.80 3.82 14.70
C TYR A 174 -6.17 4.48 14.59
N ALA A 175 -6.20 5.79 14.42
CA ALA A 175 -7.37 6.48 13.88
C ALA A 175 -7.48 6.17 12.40
N SER A 176 -8.66 5.77 11.94
CA SER A 176 -8.87 5.27 10.60
C SER A 176 -10.20 5.69 9.98
N ILE A 177 -10.24 5.68 8.65
CA ILE A 177 -11.48 5.75 7.88
C ILE A 177 -11.57 4.44 7.10
N THR A 178 -12.72 3.77 7.22
CA THR A 178 -12.99 2.53 6.48
C THR A 178 -14.02 2.77 5.41
N GLN A 179 -13.69 2.39 4.19
CA GLN A 179 -14.61 2.38 3.06
C GLN A 179 -15.25 0.98 2.95
N ILE A 180 -16.58 0.95 2.92
CA ILE A 180 -17.42 -0.24 2.74
C ILE A 180 -18.63 0.13 1.90
N ASP A 181 -18.92 -0.65 0.86
CA ASP A 181 -20.06 -0.42 -0.05
C ASP A 181 -20.10 1.02 -0.61
N GLY A 182 -18.94 1.61 -0.89
CA GLY A 182 -18.81 2.96 -1.44
C GLY A 182 -18.98 4.11 -0.43
N LYS A 183 -19.30 3.81 0.84
CA LYS A 183 -19.41 4.79 1.93
C LYS A 183 -18.18 4.77 2.82
N GLU A 184 -17.90 5.88 3.49
CA GLU A 184 -16.80 6.02 4.42
C GLU A 184 -17.30 6.19 5.85
N TYR A 185 -16.66 5.48 6.77
CA TYR A 185 -16.97 5.51 8.21
C TYR A 185 -15.67 5.75 8.98
N GLY A 186 -15.69 6.70 9.90
CA GLY A 186 -14.61 6.87 10.85
C GLY A 186 -14.54 5.69 11.82
N GLY A 187 -13.37 5.43 12.35
CA GLY A 187 -13.18 4.30 13.26
C GLY A 187 -11.85 4.26 13.95
N VAL A 188 -11.68 3.21 14.73
CA VAL A 188 -10.41 2.83 15.36
C VAL A 188 -10.00 1.47 14.88
N THR A 189 -8.74 1.35 14.44
CA THR A 189 -8.16 0.12 13.91
C THR A 189 -7.01 -0.36 14.79
N ASN A 190 -7.05 -1.62 15.21
CA ASN A 190 -5.92 -2.30 15.83
C ASN A 190 -5.24 -3.21 14.80
N ILE A 191 -3.92 -3.07 14.68
CA ILE A 191 -3.05 -4.00 13.94
C ILE A 191 -2.27 -4.79 14.98
N GLY A 192 -2.39 -6.10 14.96
CA GLY A 192 -1.74 -6.94 15.96
C GLY A 192 -1.64 -8.39 15.58
N THR A 193 -0.76 -9.08 16.27
CA THR A 193 -0.54 -10.51 16.09
C THR A 193 -1.66 -11.31 16.76
N LYS A 194 -2.31 -12.17 15.97
CA LYS A 194 -3.36 -13.06 16.50
C LYS A 194 -2.81 -14.48 16.61
N PRO A 195 -3.04 -15.17 17.76
CA PRO A 195 -2.75 -16.58 17.84
C PRO A 195 -3.68 -17.34 16.89
N THR A 196 -3.10 -18.13 16.01
CA THR A 196 -3.84 -19.10 15.20
C THR A 196 -3.75 -20.48 15.83
N VAL A 197 -4.62 -21.40 15.39
CA VAL A 197 -4.58 -22.83 15.84
C VAL A 197 -3.30 -23.52 15.35
N SER A 198 -2.65 -22.99 14.32
CA SER A 198 -1.30 -23.35 13.86
C SER A 198 -0.26 -22.45 14.54
N THR A 199 0.96 -22.91 14.65
CA THR A 199 2.11 -22.21 15.26
C THR A 199 2.48 -20.89 14.58
N ASP A 200 1.85 -20.55 13.46
CA ASP A 200 2.12 -19.34 12.69
C ASP A 200 1.38 -18.14 13.29
N GLN A 201 2.12 -17.10 13.57
CA GLN A 201 1.57 -15.81 14.02
C GLN A 201 1.08 -15.04 12.80
N VAL A 202 -0.24 -14.88 12.67
CA VAL A 202 -0.84 -14.06 11.60
C VAL A 202 -1.15 -12.68 12.13
N ILE A 203 -0.73 -11.65 11.38
CA ILE A 203 -1.11 -10.27 11.70
C ILE A 203 -2.53 -10.04 11.23
N GLY A 204 -3.41 -9.68 12.15
CA GLY A 204 -4.78 -9.28 11.87
C GLY A 204 -4.98 -7.78 11.95
N VAL A 205 -5.90 -7.27 11.19
CA VAL A 205 -6.38 -5.89 11.24
C VAL A 205 -7.81 -5.92 11.71
N GLU A 206 -8.06 -5.33 12.87
CA GLU A 206 -9.35 -5.31 13.54
C GLU A 206 -9.83 -3.87 13.65
N THR A 207 -10.97 -3.54 13.03
CA THR A 207 -11.49 -2.18 13.01
C THR A 207 -12.88 -2.10 13.62
N ASN A 208 -13.08 -1.11 14.50
CA ASN A 208 -14.38 -0.69 15.00
C ASN A 208 -14.79 0.57 14.24
N LEU A 209 -15.97 0.54 13.63
CA LEU A 209 -16.52 1.65 12.87
C LEU A 209 -17.52 2.45 13.73
N PHE A 210 -17.46 3.75 13.61
CA PHE A 210 -18.46 4.62 14.20
C PHE A 210 -19.73 4.60 13.36
N ASP A 211 -20.88 4.52 14.03
CA ASP A 211 -22.21 4.63 13.42
C ASP A 211 -22.47 3.61 12.28
N TYR A 212 -21.87 2.40 12.40
CA TYR A 212 -22.11 1.29 11.51
C TYR A 212 -22.75 0.13 12.25
N GLU A 213 -23.97 -0.25 11.85
CA GLU A 213 -24.77 -1.30 12.52
C GLU A 213 -25.06 -2.51 11.65
N GLU A 214 -24.65 -2.47 10.36
CA GLU A 214 -24.93 -3.55 9.42
C GLU A 214 -23.98 -4.74 9.61
N ASP A 215 -24.37 -5.89 9.06
CA ASP A 215 -23.48 -7.04 8.94
C ASP A 215 -22.48 -6.81 7.78
N ALA A 216 -21.20 -6.93 8.10
CA ALA A 216 -20.11 -6.72 7.15
C ALA A 216 -19.41 -8.03 6.73
N TYR A 217 -19.80 -9.18 7.24
CA TYR A 217 -19.14 -10.44 6.89
C TYR A 217 -19.19 -10.73 5.38
N GLY A 218 -18.02 -11.08 4.83
CA GLY A 218 -17.87 -11.34 3.40
C GLY A 218 -17.76 -10.09 2.53
N LYS A 219 -18.02 -8.90 3.07
CA LYS A 219 -17.83 -7.64 2.33
C LYS A 219 -16.34 -7.31 2.22
N HIS A 220 -15.95 -6.72 1.10
CA HIS A 220 -14.61 -6.15 0.91
C HIS A 220 -14.57 -4.76 1.54
N ILE A 221 -13.58 -4.52 2.40
CA ILE A 221 -13.36 -3.21 3.02
C ILE A 221 -11.96 -2.70 2.75
N LYS A 222 -11.84 -1.36 2.79
CA LYS A 222 -10.58 -0.64 2.67
C LYS A 222 -10.40 0.25 3.88
N VAL A 223 -9.45 -0.09 4.74
CA VAL A 223 -9.11 0.63 5.96
C VAL A 223 -7.98 1.60 5.66
N LYS A 224 -8.25 2.90 5.75
CA LYS A 224 -7.30 4.00 5.57
C LYS A 224 -6.75 4.40 6.93
N LEU A 225 -5.46 4.28 7.16
CA LEU A 225 -4.80 4.64 8.41
C LEU A 225 -4.37 6.10 8.38
N LEU A 226 -4.79 6.89 9.37
CA LEU A 226 -4.54 8.34 9.38
C LEU A 226 -3.55 8.75 10.47
N HIS A 227 -3.70 8.25 11.69
CA HIS A 227 -2.83 8.59 12.81
C HIS A 227 -2.52 7.34 13.64
N PHE A 228 -1.29 7.22 14.11
CA PHE A 228 -0.92 6.24 15.12
C PHE A 228 -1.30 6.75 16.49
N ILE A 229 -2.16 6.04 17.22
CA ILE A 229 -2.65 6.48 18.54
C ILE A 229 -1.70 5.97 19.63
N ARG A 230 -1.43 4.65 19.66
CA ARG A 230 -0.60 4.01 20.68
C ARG A 230 -0.18 2.59 20.26
N PRO A 231 0.86 2.03 20.89
CA PRO A 231 1.17 0.60 20.74
C PRO A 231 0.11 -0.30 21.39
N GLU A 232 0.17 -1.61 21.10
CA GLU A 232 -0.64 -2.61 21.81
C GLU A 232 -0.32 -2.61 23.30
N MET A 233 -1.35 -2.84 24.12
CA MET A 233 -1.24 -2.90 25.57
C MET A 233 -1.98 -4.14 26.11
N LYS A 234 -1.50 -4.67 27.23
CA LYS A 234 -2.22 -5.68 28.01
C LYS A 234 -3.06 -5.00 29.06
N PHE A 235 -4.28 -5.49 29.29
CA PHE A 235 -5.21 -4.96 30.24
C PHE A 235 -5.48 -5.97 31.36
N GLU A 236 -5.55 -5.47 32.60
CA GLU A 236 -5.79 -6.30 33.78
C GLU A 236 -7.26 -6.72 33.92
N SER A 237 -8.18 -5.96 33.30
CA SER A 237 -9.60 -6.26 33.31
C SER A 237 -10.31 -5.84 32.02
N ILE A 238 -11.53 -6.36 31.82
CA ILE A 238 -12.39 -6.00 30.71
C ILE A 238 -12.82 -4.52 30.80
N GLU A 239 -13.05 -4.02 32.00
CA GLU A 239 -13.42 -2.64 32.28
C GLU A 239 -12.28 -1.69 31.87
N ALA A 240 -11.01 -2.04 32.19
CA ALA A 240 -9.85 -1.26 31.80
C ALA A 240 -9.69 -1.22 30.26
N LEU A 241 -9.93 -2.36 29.58
CA LEU A 241 -9.94 -2.41 28.13
C LEU A 241 -11.05 -1.54 27.52
N SER A 242 -12.28 -1.63 28.04
CA SER A 242 -13.42 -0.84 27.53
C SER A 242 -13.15 0.66 27.68
N LYS A 243 -12.67 1.10 28.84
CA LYS A 243 -12.32 2.49 29.08
C LYS A 243 -11.24 3.00 28.13
N GLN A 244 -10.22 2.17 27.84
CA GLN A 244 -9.19 2.56 26.90
C GLN A 244 -9.73 2.64 25.46
N MET A 245 -10.58 1.69 25.05
CA MET A 245 -11.23 1.74 23.73
C MET A 245 -12.12 2.97 23.55
N GLU A 246 -12.82 3.39 24.59
CA GLU A 246 -13.60 4.64 24.57
C GLU A 246 -12.69 5.87 24.41
N SER A 247 -11.56 5.90 25.13
CA SER A 247 -10.55 6.96 24.98
C SER A 247 -9.96 7.00 23.57
N ASP A 248 -9.60 5.84 23.02
CA ASP A 248 -9.10 5.73 21.64
C ASP A 248 -10.13 6.22 20.62
N ALA A 249 -11.42 5.89 20.84
CA ALA A 249 -12.51 6.33 19.97
C ALA A 249 -12.72 7.86 20.04
N GLN A 250 -12.65 8.43 21.23
CA GLN A 250 -12.74 9.89 21.41
C GLN A 250 -11.58 10.61 20.74
N PHE A 251 -10.36 10.11 20.92
CA PHE A 251 -9.19 10.64 20.23
C PHE A 251 -9.35 10.55 18.71
N SER A 252 -9.74 9.37 18.19
CA SER A 252 -9.96 9.18 16.76
C SER A 252 -11.02 10.14 16.22
N LYS A 253 -12.16 10.31 16.90
CA LYS A 253 -13.20 11.28 16.49
C LYS A 253 -12.65 12.70 16.42
N SER A 254 -11.87 13.12 17.41
CA SER A 254 -11.25 14.46 17.40
C SER A 254 -10.30 14.67 16.23
N MET A 255 -9.50 13.65 15.88
CA MET A 255 -8.56 13.70 14.74
C MET A 255 -9.27 13.67 13.39
N LEU A 256 -10.42 13.00 13.32
CA LEU A 256 -11.23 12.89 12.10
C LEU A 256 -12.22 14.05 11.94
N MET A 257 -12.31 14.97 12.91
CA MET A 257 -13.28 16.09 12.95
C MET A 257 -14.74 15.61 12.88
N LEU A 258 -15.04 14.49 13.54
CA LEU A 258 -16.36 13.85 13.62
C LEU A 258 -17.05 14.14 14.94
#